data_0680e969160d29b8815ae64bbe98937f
#
_entry.id   0680e969160d29b8815ae64bbe98937f
#
_cell.length_a   1.000
_cell.length_b   1.000
_cell.length_c   1.000
_cell.angle_alpha   90.00
_cell.angle_beta   90.00
_cell.angle_gamma   90.00
#
_symmetry.space_group_name_H-M   'P 1'
#
loop_
_entity.id
_entity.type
_entity.pdbx_description
1 polymer ?
#
loop_
_entity_poly.entity_id
_entity_poly.type
_entity_poly.pdbx_seq_one_letter_code
_entity_poly.pdbx_strand_id
1 'polypeptide(L)'
;GVASGPVSFMKIFDAATEQIKQGGRRRGANMGILDATHPDILEFVDAKRDPETLRNFNLSVATDETFWTAYRSGNPFDLLNPRTDEVVATVDPDDLLDHIAEMAWETGDPGMLFLDRINEDNPTPSLGRIEATNPCGEVPLLPYEACVLGSINLGHHTDGDEIDWDALRETVHLSVRFLDNTVTMSTFPIPAIETQVQRTRKIGLGVMGFHDLLVDLAIPYTADAAIDVADELMAFIREESVAASRGLAAERGPFPAFEDSTVEVPIRNAVTTSIAPTGTISMIADCSASIEPIYNVAYTKRVLGGLEMVNDRFIDIAKDRGFYSEALLETVHGRTSIQDVDAVPDDVKRLFLTAHDVPPERHLRIQAAFQQHVDNAVSKTVNLPRSADVGAVRDIFLRARELDLKGVTVFRSGARPEQVLGEDPLKEECISECEYVGPEPG
;
A
#
# COMPACT_ATOMS: atom_id res chain seq x y z
N GLY A 1 -3.49 35.47 -18.61
CA GLY A 1 -3.59 35.29 -17.17
C GLY A 1 -2.73 34.14 -16.73
N VAL A 2 -2.15 34.22 -15.56
CA VAL A 2 -1.38 33.12 -14.96
C VAL A 2 -2.38 32.07 -14.49
N ALA A 3 -2.17 30.80 -14.86
CA ALA A 3 -2.97 29.69 -14.34
C ALA A 3 -2.67 29.51 -12.85
N SER A 4 -3.67 29.10 -12.06
CA SER A 4 -3.55 28.95 -10.61
C SER A 4 -2.83 27.67 -10.14
N GLY A 5 -2.28 26.89 -11.09
CA GLY A 5 -1.52 25.67 -10.82
C GLY A 5 -2.35 24.44 -10.40
N PRO A 6 -1.74 23.24 -10.40
CA PRO A 6 -2.42 21.98 -10.11
C PRO A 6 -2.97 21.93 -8.67
N VAL A 7 -2.25 22.43 -7.67
CA VAL A 7 -2.65 22.40 -6.26
C VAL A 7 -3.97 23.15 -6.04
N SER A 8 -4.16 24.29 -6.72
CA SER A 8 -5.42 25.05 -6.64
C SER A 8 -6.60 24.26 -7.21
N PHE A 9 -6.41 23.51 -8.31
CA PHE A 9 -7.46 22.67 -8.89
C PHE A 9 -7.75 21.45 -8.03
N MET A 10 -6.76 20.88 -7.37
CA MET A 10 -6.95 19.75 -6.45
C MET A 10 -7.92 20.10 -5.32
N LYS A 11 -7.94 21.34 -4.82
CA LYS A 11 -8.87 21.81 -3.80
C LYS A 11 -10.34 21.70 -4.23
N ILE A 12 -10.64 21.80 -5.53
CA ILE A 12 -11.99 21.62 -6.06
C ILE A 12 -12.42 20.15 -5.92
N PHE A 13 -11.53 19.23 -6.27
CA PHE A 13 -11.79 17.79 -6.14
C PHE A 13 -11.86 17.38 -4.68
N ASP A 14 -11.02 17.94 -3.82
CA ASP A 14 -11.04 17.71 -2.37
C ASP A 14 -12.41 18.11 -1.77
N ALA A 15 -12.87 19.31 -2.06
CA ALA A 15 -14.17 19.79 -1.63
C ALA A 15 -15.34 18.94 -2.17
N ALA A 16 -15.27 18.49 -3.42
CA ALA A 16 -16.27 17.62 -4.01
C ALA A 16 -16.28 16.24 -3.31
N THR A 17 -15.11 15.67 -3.06
CA THR A 17 -14.94 14.36 -2.39
C THR A 17 -15.46 14.40 -0.95
N GLU A 18 -15.27 15.51 -0.23
CA GLU A 18 -15.81 15.70 1.13
C GLU A 18 -17.34 15.61 1.15
N GLN A 19 -18.01 16.09 0.08
CA GLN A 19 -19.47 16.08 0.00
C GLN A 19 -20.06 14.76 -0.54
N ILE A 20 -19.29 14.04 -1.37
CA ILE A 20 -19.75 12.81 -2.03
C ILE A 20 -19.33 11.59 -1.21
N LYS A 21 -20.26 11.06 -0.42
CA LYS A 21 -20.01 9.82 0.35
C LYS A 21 -20.67 8.63 -0.34
N GLN A 22 -19.90 7.61 -0.68
CA GLN A 22 -20.42 6.37 -1.28
C GLN A 22 -21.37 5.66 -0.30
N GLY A 23 -22.59 5.40 -0.76
CA GLY A 23 -23.64 4.81 0.09
C GLY A 23 -23.99 5.63 1.33
N GLY A 24 -23.67 6.95 1.34
CA GLY A 24 -23.90 7.85 2.47
C GLY A 24 -22.93 7.65 3.64
N ARG A 25 -21.93 6.78 3.52
CA ARG A 25 -21.10 6.34 4.66
C ARG A 25 -19.60 6.39 4.40
N ARG A 26 -19.14 5.94 3.22
CA ARG A 26 -17.72 5.84 2.90
C ARG A 26 -17.23 7.12 2.23
N ARG A 27 -16.22 7.79 2.80
CA ARG A 27 -15.51 8.89 2.14
C ARG A 27 -14.85 8.40 0.86
N GLY A 28 -14.83 9.24 -0.18
CA GLY A 28 -13.95 9.05 -1.31
C GLY A 28 -12.50 9.37 -0.91
N ALA A 29 -11.55 8.83 -1.67
CA ALA A 29 -10.16 9.17 -1.55
C ALA A 29 -9.60 9.49 -2.94
N ASN A 30 -8.71 10.48 -3.02
CA ASN A 30 -8.05 10.90 -4.24
C ASN A 30 -6.55 10.64 -4.15
N MET A 31 -5.92 10.42 -5.29
CA MET A 31 -4.47 10.40 -5.42
C MET A 31 -4.03 11.63 -6.22
N GLY A 32 -3.13 12.42 -5.64
CA GLY A 32 -2.42 13.48 -6.32
C GLY A 32 -0.99 13.05 -6.62
N ILE A 33 -0.62 13.04 -7.89
CA ILE A 33 0.74 12.73 -8.32
C ILE A 33 1.24 13.89 -9.17
N LEU A 34 2.43 14.39 -8.87
CA LEU A 34 3.09 15.40 -9.69
C LEU A 34 4.49 14.94 -10.03
N ASP A 35 4.84 15.05 -11.30
CA ASP A 35 6.19 14.77 -11.78
C ASP A 35 7.20 15.74 -11.17
N ALA A 36 8.36 15.25 -10.76
CA ALA A 36 9.42 16.07 -10.18
C ALA A 36 9.91 17.18 -11.14
N THR A 37 9.72 17.02 -12.46
CA THR A 37 10.04 18.04 -13.46
C THR A 37 9.04 19.19 -13.50
N HIS A 38 7.89 19.09 -12.83
CA HIS A 38 6.85 20.11 -12.92
C HIS A 38 7.26 21.43 -12.25
N PRO A 39 6.99 22.61 -12.85
CA PRO A 39 7.38 23.89 -12.27
C PRO A 39 6.81 24.18 -10.88
N ASP A 40 5.63 23.65 -10.57
CA ASP A 40 4.95 23.84 -9.30
C ASP A 40 5.28 22.72 -8.27
N ILE A 41 6.37 21.98 -8.49
CA ILE A 41 6.71 20.82 -7.63
C ILE A 41 6.90 21.22 -6.16
N LEU A 42 7.52 22.36 -5.88
CA LEU A 42 7.71 22.83 -4.52
C LEU A 42 6.39 23.19 -3.83
N GLU A 43 5.47 23.85 -4.58
CA GLU A 43 4.12 24.12 -4.05
C GLU A 43 3.34 22.83 -3.78
N PHE A 44 3.51 21.81 -4.62
CA PHE A 44 2.88 20.53 -4.45
C PHE A 44 3.43 19.77 -3.21
N VAL A 45 4.74 19.78 -3.01
CA VAL A 45 5.39 19.17 -1.84
C VAL A 45 4.90 19.81 -0.54
N ASP A 46 4.70 21.12 -0.53
CA ASP A 46 4.18 21.89 0.62
C ASP A 46 2.66 21.80 0.82
N ALA A 47 1.91 21.20 -0.11
CA ALA A 47 0.46 21.34 -0.20
C ALA A 47 -0.32 20.84 1.03
N LYS A 48 0.24 19.91 1.82
CA LYS A 48 -0.36 19.37 3.06
C LYS A 48 0.32 19.83 4.35
N ARG A 49 1.17 20.87 4.29
CA ARG A 49 1.74 21.48 5.50
C ARG A 49 0.64 22.03 6.42
N ASP A 50 -0.42 22.57 5.87
CA ASP A 50 -1.67 22.84 6.60
C ASP A 50 -2.52 21.55 6.64
N PRO A 51 -2.76 20.95 7.83
CA PRO A 51 -3.47 19.68 7.96
C PRO A 51 -4.93 19.73 7.49
N GLU A 52 -5.52 20.92 7.35
CA GLU A 52 -6.88 21.10 6.85
C GLU A 52 -6.95 21.14 5.31
N THR A 53 -5.82 21.19 4.64
CA THR A 53 -5.76 21.26 3.17
C THR A 53 -5.60 19.86 2.57
N LEU A 54 -6.39 19.56 1.53
CA LEU A 54 -6.34 18.30 0.75
C LEU A 54 -6.47 17.04 1.61
N ARG A 55 -7.38 17.04 2.56
CA ARG A 55 -7.61 15.93 3.51
C ARG A 55 -8.01 14.62 2.83
N ASN A 56 -8.66 14.68 1.68
CA ASN A 56 -9.10 13.52 0.92
C ASN A 56 -8.09 13.11 -0.16
N PHE A 57 -6.89 13.67 -0.14
CA PHE A 57 -5.81 13.32 -1.05
C PHE A 57 -4.66 12.62 -0.34
N ASN A 58 -4.15 11.55 -0.93
CA ASN A 58 -2.78 11.10 -0.75
C ASN A 58 -1.93 11.78 -1.83
N LEU A 59 -0.74 12.22 -1.47
CA LEU A 59 0.18 12.90 -2.40
C LEU A 59 1.42 12.05 -2.62
N SER A 60 1.91 11.99 -3.86
CA SER A 60 3.21 11.41 -4.17
C SER A 60 3.94 12.22 -5.24
N VAL A 61 5.24 12.36 -5.06
CA VAL A 61 6.13 12.88 -6.11
C VAL A 61 6.52 11.73 -7.01
N ALA A 62 6.32 11.90 -8.32
CA ALA A 62 6.78 10.96 -9.31
C ALA A 62 8.20 11.30 -9.75
N THR A 63 9.09 10.32 -9.69
CA THR A 63 10.47 10.43 -10.16
C THR A 63 10.77 9.40 -11.23
N ASP A 64 11.73 9.68 -12.07
CA ASP A 64 12.25 8.76 -13.06
C ASP A 64 13.78 8.81 -13.11
N GLU A 65 14.39 8.06 -14.03
CA GLU A 65 15.85 7.99 -14.18
C GLU A 65 16.48 9.36 -14.50
N THR A 66 15.74 10.31 -15.06
CA THR A 66 16.24 11.67 -15.33
C THR A 66 16.55 12.40 -14.01
N PHE A 67 15.64 12.33 -13.04
CA PHE A 67 15.84 12.89 -11.69
C PHE A 67 17.03 12.20 -10.99
N TRP A 68 17.05 10.86 -10.99
CA TRP A 68 18.08 10.10 -10.30
C TRP A 68 19.46 10.23 -10.93
N THR A 69 19.54 10.43 -12.25
CA THR A 69 20.80 10.74 -12.93
C THR A 69 21.34 12.11 -12.56
N ALA A 70 20.48 13.13 -12.51
CA ALA A 70 20.84 14.47 -12.04
C ALA A 70 21.33 14.41 -10.58
N TYR A 71 20.58 13.73 -9.70
CA TYR A 71 20.94 13.52 -8.30
C TYR A 71 22.31 12.88 -8.13
N ARG A 72 22.58 11.73 -8.79
CA ARG A 72 23.87 11.01 -8.68
C ARG A 72 25.05 11.78 -9.25
N SER A 73 24.81 12.63 -10.24
CA SER A 73 25.88 13.42 -10.88
C SER A 73 26.09 14.80 -10.25
N GLY A 74 25.21 15.23 -9.33
CA GLY A 74 25.23 16.57 -8.75
C GLY A 74 24.98 17.67 -9.78
N ASN A 75 24.27 17.37 -10.86
CA ASN A 75 23.89 18.34 -11.87
C ASN A 75 22.54 19.00 -11.52
N PRO A 76 22.33 20.27 -11.90
CA PRO A 76 21.01 20.88 -11.80
C PRO A 76 19.93 20.05 -12.52
N PHE A 77 18.74 19.99 -11.93
CA PHE A 77 17.59 19.30 -12.46
C PHE A 77 16.60 20.31 -13.05
N ASP A 78 16.20 20.09 -14.30
CA ASP A 78 15.35 21.01 -15.04
C ASP A 78 13.87 20.84 -14.69
N LEU A 79 13.21 21.97 -14.43
CA LEU A 79 11.76 22.05 -14.34
C LEU A 79 11.19 22.47 -15.69
N LEU A 80 10.25 21.68 -16.20
CA LEU A 80 9.76 21.75 -17.56
C LEU A 80 8.32 22.25 -17.62
N ASN A 81 8.03 23.14 -18.57
CA ASN A 81 6.64 23.48 -18.89
C ASN A 81 5.93 22.24 -19.47
N PRO A 82 4.86 21.71 -18.83
CA PRO A 82 4.23 20.46 -19.25
C PRO A 82 3.51 20.51 -20.60
N ARG A 83 3.44 21.69 -21.25
CA ARG A 83 2.82 21.87 -22.56
C ARG A 83 3.84 22.06 -23.69
N THR A 84 5.01 22.60 -23.39
CA THR A 84 6.00 22.98 -24.41
C THR A 84 7.34 22.25 -24.24
N ASP A 85 7.53 21.52 -23.13
CA ASP A 85 8.78 20.88 -22.71
C ASP A 85 9.97 21.86 -22.58
N GLU A 86 9.69 23.18 -22.54
CA GLU A 86 10.71 24.19 -22.34
C GLU A 86 11.15 24.24 -20.87
N VAL A 87 12.45 24.37 -20.63
CA VAL A 87 13.01 24.60 -19.31
C VAL A 87 12.57 25.97 -18.80
N VAL A 88 11.87 26.01 -17.68
CA VAL A 88 11.39 27.26 -17.06
C VAL A 88 12.16 27.62 -15.80
N ALA A 89 12.77 26.65 -15.14
CA ALA A 89 13.61 26.81 -13.97
C ALA A 89 14.52 25.60 -13.79
N THR A 90 15.45 25.69 -12.87
CA THR A 90 16.29 24.55 -12.42
C THR A 90 16.31 24.53 -10.90
N VAL A 91 16.43 23.32 -10.35
CA VAL A 91 16.59 23.09 -8.89
C VAL A 91 17.78 22.18 -8.65
N ASP A 92 18.35 22.24 -7.45
CA ASP A 92 19.26 21.20 -7.01
C ASP A 92 18.44 19.94 -6.65
N PRO A 93 18.70 18.78 -7.25
CA PRO A 93 17.96 17.57 -6.97
C PRO A 93 18.17 17.04 -5.54
N ASP A 94 19.30 17.34 -4.91
CA ASP A 94 19.58 17.02 -3.51
C ASP A 94 18.70 17.85 -2.58
N ASP A 95 18.62 19.17 -2.81
CA ASP A 95 17.74 20.08 -2.08
C ASP A 95 16.26 19.71 -2.26
N LEU A 96 15.85 19.30 -3.46
CA LEU A 96 14.48 18.85 -3.71
C LEU A 96 14.15 17.55 -2.96
N LEU A 97 15.06 16.58 -2.95
CA LEU A 97 14.90 15.34 -2.20
C LEU A 97 14.82 15.59 -0.69
N ASP A 98 15.68 16.48 -0.18
CA ASP A 98 15.66 16.89 1.23
C ASP A 98 14.33 17.54 1.61
N HIS A 99 13.78 18.40 0.74
CA HIS A 99 12.51 19.06 0.97
C HIS A 99 11.33 18.08 0.95
N ILE A 100 11.33 17.11 0.02
CA ILE A 100 10.35 16.02 -0.02
C ILE A 100 10.42 15.22 1.28
N ALA A 101 11.63 14.86 1.72
CA ALA A 101 11.84 14.11 2.96
C ALA A 101 11.38 14.88 4.21
N GLU A 102 11.64 16.20 4.27
CA GLU A 102 11.18 17.06 5.34
C GLU A 102 9.66 17.09 5.45
N MET A 103 8.96 17.26 4.33
CA MET A 103 7.48 17.29 4.31
C MET A 103 6.89 15.93 4.65
N ALA A 104 7.44 14.85 4.12
CA ALA A 104 7.01 13.50 4.47
C ALA A 104 7.23 13.19 5.97
N TRP A 105 8.33 13.70 6.56
CA TRP A 105 8.60 13.60 7.99
C TRP A 105 7.61 14.43 8.83
N GLU A 106 7.25 15.64 8.37
CA GLU A 106 6.34 16.56 9.07
C GLU A 106 4.88 16.07 9.01
N THR A 107 4.41 15.65 7.82
CA THR A 107 2.98 15.45 7.53
C THR A 107 2.60 14.01 7.15
N GLY A 108 3.56 13.15 6.82
CA GLY A 108 3.32 11.82 6.23
C GLY A 108 3.08 11.85 4.71
N ASP A 109 3.08 13.01 4.08
CA ASP A 109 2.99 13.25 2.63
C ASP A 109 4.10 14.23 2.20
N PRO A 110 4.56 14.15 0.93
CA PRO A 110 4.22 13.16 -0.08
C PRO A 110 4.98 11.84 0.08
N GLY A 111 4.43 10.75 -0.47
CA GLY A 111 5.18 9.56 -0.79
C GLY A 111 6.01 9.74 -2.05
N MET A 112 6.72 8.69 -2.47
CA MET A 112 7.51 8.70 -3.71
C MET A 112 7.12 7.54 -4.62
N LEU A 113 7.00 7.82 -5.92
CA LEU A 113 6.75 6.83 -6.98
C LEU A 113 7.90 6.85 -7.98
N PHE A 114 8.28 5.66 -8.46
CA PHE A 114 9.32 5.45 -9.45
C PHE A 114 8.68 5.07 -10.78
N LEU A 115 8.36 6.09 -11.62
CA LEU A 115 7.57 5.90 -12.83
C LEU A 115 8.29 5.11 -13.92
N ASP A 116 9.60 5.17 -13.99
CA ASP A 116 10.40 4.32 -14.87
C ASP A 116 10.20 2.85 -14.51
N ARG A 117 10.34 2.50 -13.24
CA ARG A 117 10.17 1.14 -12.73
C ARG A 117 8.73 0.64 -12.93
N ILE A 118 7.73 1.49 -12.70
CA ILE A 118 6.32 1.17 -12.97
C ILE A 118 6.10 0.84 -14.45
N ASN A 119 6.70 1.63 -15.36
CA ASN A 119 6.48 1.47 -16.79
C ASN A 119 7.32 0.35 -17.42
N GLU A 120 8.40 -0.09 -16.81
CA GLU A 120 9.11 -1.30 -17.20
C GLU A 120 8.21 -2.54 -17.18
N ASP A 121 7.32 -2.61 -16.19
CA ASP A 121 6.36 -3.71 -16.02
C ASP A 121 4.98 -3.42 -16.67
N ASN A 122 4.82 -2.34 -17.44
CA ASN A 122 3.56 -2.05 -18.12
C ASN A 122 3.31 -3.09 -19.24
N PRO A 123 2.29 -3.96 -19.11
CA PRO A 123 2.05 -5.01 -20.11
C PRO A 123 1.47 -4.47 -21.42
N THR A 124 0.98 -3.23 -21.44
CA THR A 124 0.30 -2.62 -22.60
C THR A 124 0.86 -1.26 -22.96
N PRO A 125 2.18 -1.12 -23.23
CA PRO A 125 2.81 0.18 -23.49
C PRO A 125 2.30 0.85 -24.76
N SER A 126 1.76 0.10 -25.72
CA SER A 126 1.10 0.62 -26.92
C SER A 126 -0.18 1.39 -26.62
N LEU A 127 -0.81 1.16 -25.45
CA LEU A 127 -2.02 1.87 -25.03
C LEU A 127 -1.71 3.18 -24.30
N GLY A 128 -0.49 3.37 -23.84
CA GLY A 128 -0.03 4.57 -23.17
C GLY A 128 1.00 4.30 -22.07
N ARG A 129 1.53 5.39 -21.51
CA ARG A 129 2.39 5.38 -20.34
C ARG A 129 1.53 5.45 -19.08
N ILE A 130 1.89 4.69 -18.06
CA ILE A 130 1.28 4.79 -16.73
C ILE A 130 1.87 6.02 -16.03
N GLU A 131 0.99 6.92 -15.58
CA GLU A 131 1.35 8.19 -14.93
C GLU A 131 0.74 8.34 -13.53
N ALA A 132 -0.15 7.42 -13.16
CA ALA A 132 -0.88 7.51 -11.89
C ALA A 132 -1.13 6.13 -11.28
N THR A 133 -1.43 6.16 -9.97
CA THR A 133 -1.89 5.01 -9.19
C THR A 133 -3.20 5.35 -8.47
N ASN A 134 -3.80 4.36 -7.81
CA ASN A 134 -4.83 4.58 -6.78
C ASN A 134 -4.22 5.24 -5.51
N PRO A 135 -5.03 5.69 -4.54
CA PRO A 135 -4.54 6.40 -3.34
C PRO A 135 -3.49 5.65 -2.51
N CYS A 136 -3.55 4.32 -2.46
CA CYS A 136 -2.60 3.51 -1.69
C CYS A 136 -1.39 3.05 -2.50
N GLY A 137 -1.32 3.37 -3.80
CA GLY A 137 -0.15 3.16 -4.64
C GLY A 137 0.02 1.76 -5.24
N GLU A 138 -0.84 0.78 -4.89
CA GLU A 138 -0.68 -0.61 -5.31
C GLU A 138 -1.19 -0.90 -6.72
N VAL A 139 -1.96 0.00 -7.35
CA VAL A 139 -2.52 -0.21 -8.69
C VAL A 139 -2.10 0.92 -9.64
N PRO A 140 -0.95 0.81 -10.29
CA PRO A 140 -0.57 1.68 -11.40
C PRO A 140 -1.50 1.48 -12.60
N LEU A 141 -2.09 2.55 -13.11
CA LEU A 141 -3.15 2.50 -14.11
C LEU A 141 -2.91 3.50 -15.25
N LEU A 142 -3.37 3.10 -16.43
CA LEU A 142 -3.57 4.00 -17.55
C LEU A 142 -4.82 4.88 -17.32
N PRO A 143 -4.98 6.00 -18.04
CA PRO A 143 -6.21 6.79 -17.98
C PRO A 143 -7.47 5.93 -18.21
N TYR A 144 -8.48 6.15 -17.39
CA TYR A 144 -9.75 5.42 -17.39
C TYR A 144 -9.67 3.92 -17.08
N GLU A 145 -8.53 3.40 -16.65
CA GLU A 145 -8.47 2.03 -16.14
C GLU A 145 -9.02 1.94 -14.71
N ALA A 146 -9.45 0.74 -14.36
CA ALA A 146 -9.73 0.31 -13.00
C ALA A 146 -9.28 -1.14 -12.83
N CYS A 147 -8.99 -1.54 -11.59
CA CYS A 147 -8.60 -2.88 -11.23
C CYS A 147 -9.52 -3.41 -10.13
N VAL A 148 -9.85 -4.69 -10.19
CA VAL A 148 -10.59 -5.39 -9.15
C VAL A 148 -9.60 -6.11 -8.24
N LEU A 149 -9.68 -5.85 -6.93
CA LEU A 149 -8.75 -6.40 -5.95
C LEU A 149 -9.36 -7.54 -5.15
N GLY A 150 -8.51 -8.48 -4.74
CA GLY A 150 -8.81 -9.54 -3.78
C GLY A 150 -7.57 -9.87 -2.97
N SER A 151 -7.75 -10.32 -1.71
CA SER A 151 -6.64 -10.66 -0.83
C SER A 151 -6.90 -11.97 -0.12
N ILE A 152 -5.98 -12.91 -0.26
CA ILE A 152 -6.03 -14.24 0.37
C ILE A 152 -5.62 -14.08 1.83
N ASN A 153 -6.40 -14.63 2.77
CA ASN A 153 -6.01 -14.71 4.17
C ASN A 153 -5.03 -15.88 4.36
N LEU A 154 -3.75 -15.56 4.48
CA LEU A 154 -2.67 -16.55 4.61
C LEU A 154 -2.74 -17.36 5.90
N GLY A 155 -3.36 -16.83 6.96
CA GLY A 155 -3.54 -17.54 8.21
C GLY A 155 -4.44 -18.78 8.12
N HIS A 156 -5.07 -19.03 6.96
CA HIS A 156 -5.84 -20.25 6.68
C HIS A 156 -5.10 -21.22 5.75
N HIS A 157 -3.84 -20.95 5.43
CA HIS A 157 -3.03 -21.75 4.51
C HIS A 157 -1.78 -22.31 5.18
N THR A 158 -1.93 -22.76 6.43
CA THR A 158 -0.90 -23.48 7.19
C THR A 158 -1.40 -24.88 7.57
N ASP A 159 -0.50 -25.85 7.56
CA ASP A 159 -0.68 -27.20 8.13
C ASP A 159 0.46 -27.45 9.14
N GLY A 160 0.15 -27.23 10.42
CA GLY A 160 1.16 -27.20 11.46
C GLY A 160 2.11 -26.01 11.31
N ASP A 161 3.38 -26.27 11.10
CA ASP A 161 4.47 -25.31 10.93
C ASP A 161 4.93 -25.16 9.45
N GLU A 162 4.11 -25.63 8.51
CA GLU A 162 4.39 -25.55 7.07
C GLU A 162 3.24 -24.83 6.31
N ILE A 163 3.55 -24.28 5.12
CA ILE A 163 2.54 -23.70 4.23
C ILE A 163 1.82 -24.81 3.48
N ASP A 164 0.48 -24.80 3.48
CA ASP A 164 -0.34 -25.68 2.65
C ASP A 164 -0.43 -25.14 1.20
N TRP A 165 0.57 -25.51 0.43
CA TRP A 165 0.69 -25.08 -0.98
C TRP A 165 -0.45 -25.58 -1.87
N ASP A 166 -1.04 -26.75 -1.58
CA ASP A 166 -2.12 -27.30 -2.38
C ASP A 166 -3.43 -26.54 -2.13
N ALA A 167 -3.79 -26.27 -0.88
CA ALA A 167 -4.93 -25.43 -0.55
C ALA A 167 -4.74 -23.99 -1.06
N LEU A 168 -3.52 -23.45 -0.99
CA LEU A 168 -3.22 -22.12 -1.52
C LEU A 168 -3.41 -22.06 -3.03
N ARG A 169 -2.96 -23.07 -3.79
CA ARG A 169 -3.16 -23.18 -5.25
C ARG A 169 -4.64 -23.15 -5.61
N GLU A 170 -5.45 -23.96 -4.94
CA GLU A 170 -6.89 -24.00 -5.19
C GLU A 170 -7.54 -22.62 -4.94
N THR A 171 -7.14 -21.97 -3.84
CA THR A 171 -7.63 -20.63 -3.49
C THR A 171 -7.22 -19.58 -4.52
N VAL A 172 -5.98 -19.61 -5.03
CA VAL A 172 -5.49 -18.69 -6.07
C VAL A 172 -6.32 -18.87 -7.34
N HIS A 173 -6.51 -20.11 -7.82
CA HIS A 173 -7.26 -20.37 -9.04
C HIS A 173 -8.73 -19.92 -8.93
N LEU A 174 -9.37 -20.18 -7.79
CA LEU A 174 -10.74 -19.75 -7.53
C LEU A 174 -10.83 -18.22 -7.49
N SER A 175 -9.88 -17.58 -6.83
CA SER A 175 -9.82 -16.11 -6.68
C SER A 175 -9.64 -15.41 -8.03
N VAL A 176 -8.73 -15.88 -8.88
CA VAL A 176 -8.55 -15.32 -10.24
C VAL A 176 -9.83 -15.44 -11.06
N ARG A 177 -10.50 -16.59 -11.03
CA ARG A 177 -11.79 -16.78 -11.71
C ARG A 177 -12.87 -15.83 -11.15
N PHE A 178 -12.93 -15.68 -9.83
CA PHE A 178 -13.88 -14.77 -9.17
C PHE A 178 -13.63 -13.31 -9.59
N LEU A 179 -12.38 -12.87 -9.59
CA LEU A 179 -12.00 -11.51 -9.97
C LEU A 179 -12.28 -11.24 -11.45
N ASP A 180 -11.98 -12.18 -12.37
CA ASP A 180 -12.33 -12.04 -13.79
C ASP A 180 -13.85 -11.98 -14.00
N ASN A 181 -14.63 -12.77 -13.27
CA ASN A 181 -16.08 -12.68 -13.28
C ASN A 181 -16.57 -11.31 -12.79
N THR A 182 -15.94 -10.76 -11.76
CA THR A 182 -16.27 -9.43 -11.24
C THR A 182 -16.01 -8.34 -12.27
N VAL A 183 -14.88 -8.40 -13.00
CA VAL A 183 -14.64 -7.50 -14.15
C VAL A 183 -15.76 -7.57 -15.17
N THR A 184 -16.24 -8.78 -15.47
CA THR A 184 -17.33 -9.00 -16.45
C THR A 184 -18.68 -8.44 -15.97
N MET A 185 -18.95 -8.56 -14.66
CA MET A 185 -20.24 -8.16 -14.06
C MET A 185 -20.28 -6.68 -13.64
N SER A 186 -19.13 -6.01 -13.62
CA SER A 186 -19.04 -4.60 -13.21
C SER A 186 -19.71 -3.68 -14.22
N THR A 187 -20.37 -2.64 -13.70
CA THR A 187 -20.95 -1.56 -14.49
C THR A 187 -20.23 -0.26 -14.17
N PHE A 188 -20.04 0.58 -15.17
CA PHE A 188 -19.24 1.80 -15.03
C PHE A 188 -20.07 3.03 -15.39
N PRO A 189 -19.92 4.15 -14.65
CA PRO A 189 -20.71 5.37 -14.90
C PRO A 189 -20.29 6.10 -16.18
N ILE A 190 -19.07 5.83 -16.67
CA ILE A 190 -18.48 6.49 -17.84
C ILE A 190 -18.08 5.42 -18.86
N PRO A 191 -18.56 5.49 -20.13
CA PRO A 191 -18.25 4.49 -21.16
C PRO A 191 -16.74 4.32 -21.43
N ALA A 192 -15.93 5.38 -21.25
CA ALA A 192 -14.48 5.30 -21.43
C ALA A 192 -13.84 4.35 -20.41
N ILE A 193 -14.33 4.32 -19.16
CA ILE A 193 -13.86 3.40 -18.11
C ILE A 193 -14.22 1.96 -18.49
N GLU A 194 -15.48 1.71 -18.87
CA GLU A 194 -15.91 0.39 -19.30
C GLU A 194 -15.05 -0.15 -20.45
N THR A 195 -14.86 0.69 -21.49
CA THR A 195 -14.04 0.33 -22.66
C THR A 195 -12.62 -0.06 -22.23
N GLN A 196 -11.97 0.76 -21.40
CA GLN A 196 -10.59 0.54 -21.01
C GLN A 196 -10.44 -0.67 -20.07
N VAL A 197 -11.34 -0.82 -19.09
CA VAL A 197 -11.35 -1.96 -18.17
C VAL A 197 -11.57 -3.28 -18.91
N GLN A 198 -12.52 -3.33 -19.82
CA GLN A 198 -12.77 -4.53 -20.62
C GLN A 198 -11.61 -4.83 -21.58
N ARG A 199 -10.88 -3.81 -22.04
CA ARG A 199 -9.75 -3.94 -22.97
C ARG A 199 -8.54 -4.63 -22.35
N THR A 200 -8.22 -4.33 -21.10
CA THR A 200 -7.05 -4.85 -20.38
C THR A 200 -7.39 -5.91 -19.33
N ARG A 201 -8.60 -5.91 -18.79
CA ARG A 201 -9.12 -6.84 -17.79
C ARG A 201 -8.17 -7.03 -16.59
N LYS A 202 -7.54 -5.96 -16.12
CA LYS A 202 -6.61 -6.02 -14.97
C LYS A 202 -7.33 -6.49 -13.71
N ILE A 203 -6.71 -7.42 -12.99
CA ILE A 203 -7.08 -7.84 -11.65
C ILE A 203 -5.87 -7.74 -10.73
N GLY A 204 -6.10 -7.65 -9.43
CA GLY A 204 -5.05 -7.56 -8.43
C GLY A 204 -5.31 -8.53 -7.28
N LEU A 205 -4.85 -9.77 -7.44
CA LEU A 205 -4.86 -10.74 -6.36
C LEU A 205 -3.63 -10.53 -5.48
N GLY A 206 -3.85 -10.34 -4.19
CA GLY A 206 -2.82 -10.19 -3.18
C GLY A 206 -3.09 -11.03 -1.95
N VAL A 207 -2.47 -10.63 -0.85
CA VAL A 207 -2.53 -11.36 0.43
C VAL A 207 -2.85 -10.44 1.59
N MET A 208 -3.35 -11.01 2.68
CA MET A 208 -3.43 -10.46 4.03
C MET A 208 -3.10 -11.56 5.01
N GLY A 209 -2.82 -11.23 6.26
CA GLY A 209 -2.43 -12.23 7.27
C GLY A 209 -0.98 -12.73 7.12
N PHE A 210 -0.09 -11.94 6.49
CA PHE A 210 1.31 -12.37 6.34
C PHE A 210 2.04 -12.46 7.68
N HIS A 211 1.80 -11.51 8.59
CA HIS A 211 2.38 -11.61 9.94
C HIS A 211 1.85 -12.82 10.71
N ASP A 212 0.56 -13.12 10.55
CA ASP A 212 -0.05 -14.29 11.19
C ASP A 212 0.56 -15.59 10.67
N LEU A 213 0.76 -15.69 9.34
CA LEU A 213 1.50 -16.79 8.73
C LEU A 213 2.90 -16.96 9.35
N LEU A 214 3.64 -15.87 9.50
CA LEU A 214 4.97 -15.91 10.11
C LEU A 214 4.94 -16.36 11.56
N VAL A 215 3.92 -15.97 12.34
CA VAL A 215 3.73 -16.45 13.72
C VAL A 215 3.46 -17.95 13.74
N ASP A 216 2.58 -18.45 12.85
CA ASP A 216 2.27 -19.88 12.71
C ASP A 216 3.52 -20.69 12.33
N LEU A 217 4.40 -20.14 11.48
CA LEU A 217 5.70 -20.72 11.12
C LEU A 217 6.80 -20.50 12.17
N ALA A 218 6.51 -19.84 13.29
CA ALA A 218 7.48 -19.46 14.33
C ALA A 218 8.68 -18.62 13.80
N ILE A 219 8.44 -17.78 12.78
CA ILE A 219 9.44 -16.92 12.14
C ILE A 219 9.23 -15.45 12.56
N PRO A 220 10.19 -14.80 13.23
CA PRO A 220 10.10 -13.37 13.50
C PRO A 220 10.06 -12.54 12.20
N TYR A 221 9.21 -11.52 12.15
CA TYR A 221 9.06 -10.64 10.97
C TYR A 221 10.40 -10.01 10.51
N THR A 222 11.33 -9.79 11.44
CA THR A 222 12.64 -9.21 11.15
C THR A 222 13.71 -10.22 10.74
N ALA A 223 13.40 -11.52 10.74
CA ALA A 223 14.36 -12.57 10.34
C ALA A 223 14.57 -12.56 8.81
N ASP A 224 15.73 -13.02 8.36
CA ASP A 224 15.97 -13.22 6.92
C ASP A 224 15.02 -14.28 6.35
N ALA A 225 14.70 -15.32 7.12
CA ALA A 225 13.70 -16.33 6.75
C ALA A 225 12.32 -15.74 6.41
N ALA A 226 11.91 -14.61 7.02
CA ALA A 226 10.66 -13.95 6.67
C ALA A 226 10.70 -13.35 5.25
N ILE A 227 11.88 -12.89 4.80
CA ILE A 227 12.11 -12.41 3.45
C ILE A 227 12.08 -13.57 2.46
N ASP A 228 12.71 -14.70 2.81
CA ASP A 228 12.70 -15.90 1.98
C ASP A 228 11.27 -16.45 1.81
N VAL A 229 10.47 -16.47 2.89
CA VAL A 229 9.04 -16.85 2.82
C VAL A 229 8.25 -15.88 1.95
N ALA A 230 8.50 -14.57 2.06
CA ALA A 230 7.81 -13.58 1.24
C ALA A 230 8.09 -13.77 -0.26
N ASP A 231 9.35 -14.03 -0.61
CA ASP A 231 9.80 -14.28 -1.97
C ASP A 231 9.17 -15.56 -2.55
N GLU A 232 9.31 -16.69 -1.86
CA GLU A 232 8.77 -17.99 -2.30
C GLU A 232 7.24 -17.95 -2.43
N LEU A 233 6.56 -17.39 -1.42
CA LEU A 233 5.11 -17.29 -1.38
C LEU A 233 4.56 -16.48 -2.56
N MET A 234 5.14 -15.29 -2.82
CA MET A 234 4.62 -14.43 -3.86
C MET A 234 4.99 -14.93 -5.25
N ALA A 235 6.16 -15.57 -5.42
CA ALA A 235 6.53 -16.28 -6.64
C ALA A 235 5.49 -17.36 -6.97
N PHE A 236 5.13 -18.17 -6.00
CA PHE A 236 4.10 -19.21 -6.14
C PHE A 236 2.73 -18.63 -6.52
N ILE A 237 2.27 -17.60 -5.79
CA ILE A 237 0.96 -16.96 -6.08
C ILE A 237 0.96 -16.37 -7.49
N ARG A 238 2.05 -15.75 -7.93
CA ARG A 238 2.16 -15.23 -9.29
C ARG A 238 2.09 -16.33 -10.34
N GLU A 239 2.84 -17.39 -10.18
CA GLU A 239 2.84 -18.54 -11.11
C GLU A 239 1.43 -19.13 -11.24
N GLU A 240 0.78 -19.41 -10.13
CA GLU A 240 -0.55 -20.00 -10.10
C GLU A 240 -1.64 -19.05 -10.61
N SER A 241 -1.54 -17.75 -10.34
CA SER A 241 -2.48 -16.75 -10.85
C SER A 241 -2.39 -16.59 -12.37
N VAL A 242 -1.18 -16.62 -12.92
CA VAL A 242 -0.94 -16.64 -14.36
C VAL A 242 -1.46 -17.93 -14.98
N ALA A 243 -1.22 -19.10 -14.36
CA ALA A 243 -1.74 -20.38 -14.82
C ALA A 243 -3.28 -20.39 -14.87
N ALA A 244 -3.93 -19.86 -13.83
CA ALA A 244 -5.40 -19.71 -13.79
C ALA A 244 -5.90 -18.76 -14.90
N SER A 245 -5.24 -17.61 -15.10
CA SER A 245 -5.59 -16.65 -16.15
C SER A 245 -5.39 -17.23 -17.56
N ARG A 246 -4.37 -18.08 -17.77
CA ARG A 246 -4.19 -18.86 -19.03
C ARG A 246 -5.34 -19.83 -19.25
N GLY A 247 -5.75 -20.55 -18.21
CA GLY A 247 -6.92 -21.44 -18.27
C GLY A 247 -8.19 -20.68 -18.68
N LEU A 248 -8.42 -19.51 -18.10
CA LEU A 248 -9.54 -18.63 -18.47
C LEU A 248 -9.42 -18.10 -19.90
N ALA A 249 -8.21 -17.80 -20.39
CA ALA A 249 -8.02 -17.41 -21.79
C ALA A 249 -8.37 -18.52 -22.76
N ALA A 250 -8.06 -19.78 -22.44
CA ALA A 250 -8.47 -20.93 -23.25
C ALA A 250 -9.99 -21.12 -23.27
N GLU A 251 -10.71 -20.80 -22.18
CA GLU A 251 -12.17 -20.90 -22.09
C GLU A 251 -12.91 -19.72 -22.75
N ARG A 252 -12.38 -18.49 -22.65
CA ARG A 252 -13.09 -17.23 -22.89
C ARG A 252 -12.40 -16.27 -23.84
N GLY A 253 -11.23 -16.63 -24.34
CA GLY A 253 -10.33 -15.78 -25.10
C GLY A 253 -9.43 -14.92 -24.20
N PRO A 254 -8.30 -14.45 -24.72
CA PRO A 254 -7.38 -13.55 -24.00
C PRO A 254 -8.04 -12.18 -23.74
N PHE A 255 -7.37 -11.30 -22.97
CA PHE A 255 -7.82 -9.91 -22.86
C PHE A 255 -7.78 -9.23 -24.24
N PRO A 256 -8.75 -8.35 -24.56
CA PRO A 256 -8.92 -7.81 -25.92
C PRO A 256 -7.70 -7.08 -26.51
N ALA A 257 -6.86 -6.44 -25.67
CA ALA A 257 -5.64 -5.77 -26.12
C ALA A 257 -4.40 -6.69 -26.13
N PHE A 258 -4.57 -8.01 -26.09
CA PHE A 258 -3.45 -8.96 -26.04
C PHE A 258 -2.46 -8.79 -27.18
N GLU A 259 -2.95 -8.66 -28.43
CA GLU A 259 -2.10 -8.49 -29.63
C GLU A 259 -1.29 -7.16 -29.62
N ASP A 260 -1.76 -6.17 -28.86
CA ASP A 260 -1.11 -4.88 -28.68
C ASP A 260 -0.25 -4.83 -27.41
N SER A 261 -0.02 -5.96 -26.73
CA SER A 261 0.70 -6.06 -25.47
C SER A 261 2.11 -6.62 -25.60
N THR A 262 2.88 -6.57 -24.52
CA THR A 262 4.19 -7.24 -24.41
C THR A 262 4.05 -8.68 -23.89
N VAL A 263 2.85 -9.15 -23.62
CA VAL A 263 2.57 -10.48 -23.10
C VAL A 263 2.69 -11.52 -24.20
N GLU A 264 3.60 -12.47 -24.05
CA GLU A 264 3.91 -13.45 -25.09
C GLU A 264 2.92 -14.62 -25.17
N VAL A 265 2.26 -14.94 -24.07
CA VAL A 265 1.38 -16.12 -23.98
C VAL A 265 -0.04 -15.65 -23.68
N PRO A 266 -1.07 -16.15 -24.40
CA PRO A 266 -2.45 -15.74 -24.19
C PRO A 266 -2.90 -15.95 -22.74
N ILE A 267 -3.26 -14.83 -22.08
CA ILE A 267 -3.85 -14.76 -20.73
C ILE A 267 -5.13 -13.94 -20.75
N ARG A 268 -6.02 -14.19 -19.79
CA ARG A 268 -7.32 -13.51 -19.68
C ARG A 268 -7.23 -12.10 -19.11
N ASN A 269 -6.24 -11.83 -18.28
CA ASN A 269 -6.04 -10.60 -17.52
C ASN A 269 -4.65 -10.07 -17.80
N ALA A 270 -4.52 -8.81 -18.20
CA ALA A 270 -3.21 -8.20 -18.56
C ALA A 270 -2.22 -8.20 -17.38
N VAL A 271 -2.73 -8.08 -16.15
CA VAL A 271 -2.01 -8.29 -14.89
C VAL A 271 -2.90 -9.09 -13.94
N THR A 272 -2.30 -9.82 -13.00
CA THR A 272 -3.02 -10.72 -12.09
C THR A 272 -2.83 -10.40 -10.61
N THR A 273 -1.74 -9.74 -10.23
CA THR A 273 -1.34 -9.58 -8.82
C THR A 273 -1.17 -8.12 -8.39
N SER A 274 -1.49 -7.85 -7.13
CA SER A 274 -1.33 -6.54 -6.46
C SER A 274 -1.41 -6.74 -4.94
N ILE A 275 -0.61 -6.02 -4.16
CA ILE A 275 -0.70 -6.07 -2.69
C ILE A 275 -1.41 -4.82 -2.18
N ALA A 276 -2.68 -5.00 -1.81
CA ALA A 276 -3.53 -3.96 -1.24
C ALA A 276 -3.36 -3.84 0.29
N PRO A 277 -3.68 -2.71 0.91
CA PRO A 277 -3.50 -2.50 2.37
C PRO A 277 -4.43 -3.34 3.25
N THR A 278 -5.59 -3.76 2.76
CA THR A 278 -6.58 -4.65 3.42
C THR A 278 -7.07 -4.22 4.81
N GLY A 279 -6.98 -2.93 5.15
CA GLY A 279 -7.26 -2.45 6.50
C GLY A 279 -8.62 -2.85 7.09
N THR A 280 -9.67 -2.85 6.28
CA THR A 280 -11.02 -3.24 6.73
C THR A 280 -11.29 -4.73 6.55
N ILE A 281 -10.90 -5.31 5.40
CA ILE A 281 -11.22 -6.72 5.12
C ILE A 281 -10.40 -7.68 5.99
N SER A 282 -9.19 -7.31 6.40
CA SER A 282 -8.40 -8.10 7.34
C SER A 282 -9.07 -8.22 8.70
N MET A 283 -9.72 -7.16 9.18
CA MET A 283 -10.51 -7.21 10.42
C MET A 283 -11.74 -8.09 10.30
N ILE A 284 -12.43 -8.05 9.13
CA ILE A 284 -13.59 -8.93 8.89
C ILE A 284 -13.14 -10.39 8.85
N ALA A 285 -11.95 -10.65 8.32
CA ALA A 285 -11.36 -11.97 8.19
C ALA A 285 -10.54 -12.40 9.43
N ASP A 286 -10.44 -11.54 10.45
CA ASP A 286 -9.70 -11.76 11.69
C ASP A 286 -8.25 -12.18 11.45
N CYS A 287 -7.52 -11.33 10.72
CA CYS A 287 -6.10 -11.52 10.44
C CYS A 287 -5.34 -10.19 10.39
N SER A 288 -4.01 -10.27 10.38
CA SER A 288 -3.15 -9.11 10.18
C SER A 288 -3.34 -8.50 8.79
N ALA A 289 -3.18 -7.17 8.70
CA ALA A 289 -3.42 -6.45 7.47
C ALA A 289 -2.29 -6.70 6.44
N SER A 290 -2.65 -7.02 5.21
CA SER A 290 -1.72 -7.09 4.08
C SER A 290 -0.45 -7.89 4.41
N ILE A 291 0.69 -7.31 4.10
CA ILE A 291 2.03 -7.79 4.45
C ILE A 291 2.66 -6.97 5.60
N GLU A 292 1.83 -6.20 6.31
CA GLU A 292 2.31 -5.36 7.40
C GLU A 292 2.59 -6.19 8.67
N PRO A 293 3.56 -5.79 9.50
CA PRO A 293 3.61 -6.28 10.86
C PRO A 293 2.36 -5.81 11.62
N ILE A 294 1.96 -6.53 12.65
CA ILE A 294 0.85 -6.08 13.50
C ILE A 294 1.14 -4.67 14.05
N TYR A 295 0.09 -3.87 14.18
CA TYR A 295 0.24 -2.54 14.75
C TYR A 295 0.33 -2.57 16.27
N ASN A 296 -0.55 -3.35 16.91
CA ASN A 296 -0.57 -3.60 18.37
C ASN A 296 -1.02 -5.05 18.61
N VAL A 297 -0.62 -5.64 19.74
CA VAL A 297 -1.08 -6.97 20.16
C VAL A 297 -2.53 -6.92 20.67
N ALA A 298 -2.88 -5.85 21.40
CA ALA A 298 -4.24 -5.60 21.88
C ALA A 298 -4.55 -4.11 21.85
N TYR A 299 -5.72 -3.74 21.32
CA TYR A 299 -6.14 -2.34 21.18
C TYR A 299 -7.66 -2.20 21.14
N THR A 300 -8.16 -1.02 21.45
CA THR A 300 -9.57 -0.69 21.25
C THR A 300 -9.75 0.01 19.91
N LYS A 301 -10.56 -0.57 19.03
CA LYS A 301 -10.97 0.11 17.80
C LYS A 301 -12.22 0.91 18.07
N ARG A 302 -12.21 2.19 17.73
CA ARG A 302 -13.29 3.16 18.03
C ARG A 302 -14.50 3.07 17.11
N VAL A 303 -14.67 1.98 16.37
CA VAL A 303 -15.85 1.72 15.53
C VAL A 303 -16.98 1.15 16.39
N LEU A 304 -18.22 1.61 16.16
CA LEU A 304 -19.42 1.07 16.82
C LEU A 304 -19.39 1.10 18.37
N GLY A 305 -18.77 2.12 18.95
CA GLY A 305 -18.77 2.29 20.41
C GLY A 305 -17.58 1.68 21.15
N GLY A 306 -16.55 1.27 20.42
CA GLY A 306 -15.32 0.67 20.97
C GLY A 306 -15.36 -0.85 20.95
N LEU A 307 -14.66 -1.46 19.99
CA LEU A 307 -14.46 -2.91 19.93
C LEU A 307 -13.04 -3.21 20.44
N GLU A 308 -12.95 -4.00 21.50
CA GLU A 308 -11.66 -4.50 21.95
C GLU A 308 -11.18 -5.59 20.98
N MET A 309 -10.01 -5.37 20.43
CA MET A 309 -9.32 -6.28 19.53
C MET A 309 -8.09 -6.82 20.23
N VAL A 310 -7.92 -8.13 20.23
CA VAL A 310 -6.74 -8.80 20.75
C VAL A 310 -6.31 -9.82 19.71
N ASN A 311 -5.01 -9.96 19.48
CA ASN A 311 -4.51 -10.96 18.55
C ASN A 311 -4.71 -12.37 19.15
N ASP A 312 -5.57 -13.18 18.51
CA ASP A 312 -5.95 -14.51 19.01
C ASP A 312 -4.75 -15.45 19.08
N ARG A 313 -3.81 -15.38 18.15
CA ARG A 313 -2.57 -16.18 18.20
C ARG A 313 -1.73 -15.87 19.43
N PHE A 314 -1.67 -14.60 19.82
CA PHE A 314 -0.98 -14.22 21.07
C PHE A 314 -1.68 -14.83 22.29
N ILE A 315 -3.02 -14.78 22.34
CA ILE A 315 -3.81 -15.39 23.42
C ILE A 315 -3.58 -16.89 23.48
N ASP A 316 -3.64 -17.58 22.35
CA ASP A 316 -3.49 -19.04 22.29
C ASP A 316 -2.08 -19.47 22.73
N ILE A 317 -1.05 -18.82 22.22
CA ILE A 317 0.33 -19.05 22.65
C ILE A 317 0.49 -18.77 24.17
N ALA A 318 -0.12 -17.69 24.67
CA ALA A 318 -0.04 -17.34 26.09
C ALA A 318 -0.70 -18.39 26.98
N LYS A 319 -1.86 -18.93 26.57
CA LYS A 319 -2.57 -20.00 27.26
C LYS A 319 -1.78 -21.32 27.22
N ASP A 320 -1.33 -21.73 26.06
CA ASP A 320 -0.61 -22.99 25.86
C ASP A 320 0.71 -23.02 26.62
N ARG A 321 1.37 -21.88 26.72
CA ARG A 321 2.64 -21.73 27.45
C ARG A 321 2.49 -21.29 28.90
N GLY A 322 1.26 -21.06 29.36
CA GLY A 322 0.93 -20.85 30.79
C GLY A 322 1.30 -19.48 31.34
N PHE A 323 1.45 -18.45 30.51
CA PHE A 323 1.68 -17.05 30.94
C PHE A 323 0.47 -16.13 30.73
N TYR A 324 -0.67 -16.67 30.26
CA TYR A 324 -1.90 -15.92 30.11
C TYR A 324 -2.48 -15.46 31.46
N SER A 325 -2.87 -14.19 31.53
CA SER A 325 -3.70 -13.62 32.61
C SER A 325 -4.44 -12.37 32.11
N GLU A 326 -5.55 -12.03 32.77
CA GLU A 326 -6.29 -10.75 32.49
C GLU A 326 -5.37 -9.55 32.74
N ALA A 327 -4.55 -9.58 33.79
CA ALA A 327 -3.57 -8.53 34.08
C ALA A 327 -2.53 -8.37 32.96
N LEU A 328 -2.15 -9.45 32.26
CA LEU A 328 -1.30 -9.37 31.07
C LEU A 328 -2.02 -8.64 29.95
N LEU A 329 -3.28 -8.99 29.66
CA LEU A 329 -4.06 -8.30 28.61
C LEU A 329 -4.22 -6.80 28.89
N GLU A 330 -4.54 -6.42 30.12
CA GLU A 330 -4.57 -5.03 30.55
C GLU A 330 -3.21 -4.34 30.35
N THR A 331 -2.10 -5.06 30.61
CA THR A 331 -0.75 -4.52 30.44
C THR A 331 -0.38 -4.30 28.99
N VAL A 332 -0.77 -5.19 28.06
CA VAL A 332 -0.42 -5.08 26.63
C VAL A 332 -1.43 -4.23 25.84
N HIS A 333 -2.60 -3.96 26.41
CA HIS A 333 -3.65 -3.18 25.75
C HIS A 333 -3.19 -1.74 25.45
N GLY A 334 -3.35 -1.32 24.21
CA GLY A 334 -2.98 0.03 23.74
C GLY A 334 -1.49 0.31 23.59
N ARG A 335 -0.62 -0.67 23.93
CA ARG A 335 0.82 -0.50 23.77
C ARG A 335 1.24 -0.65 22.32
N THR A 336 2.10 0.23 21.87
CA THR A 336 2.74 0.16 20.55
C THR A 336 3.89 -0.85 20.49
N SER A 337 4.30 -1.41 21.63
CA SER A 337 5.34 -2.45 21.74
C SER A 337 5.12 -3.27 23.00
N ILE A 338 5.45 -4.57 22.94
CA ILE A 338 5.45 -5.47 24.10
C ILE A 338 6.86 -5.91 24.53
N GLN A 339 7.90 -5.31 23.94
CA GLN A 339 9.29 -5.73 24.15
C GLN A 339 9.77 -5.52 25.61
N ASP A 340 9.18 -4.56 26.30
CA ASP A 340 9.45 -4.23 27.72
C ASP A 340 8.50 -4.92 28.72
N VAL A 341 7.64 -5.83 28.28
CA VAL A 341 6.69 -6.55 29.16
C VAL A 341 7.35 -7.83 29.70
N ASP A 342 7.79 -7.80 30.95
CA ASP A 342 8.53 -8.91 31.59
C ASP A 342 7.74 -10.22 31.64
N ALA A 343 6.40 -10.16 31.70
CA ALA A 343 5.53 -11.33 31.74
C ALA A 343 5.49 -12.11 30.44
N VAL A 344 5.95 -11.54 29.31
CA VAL A 344 5.99 -12.21 28.01
C VAL A 344 7.38 -12.82 27.78
N PRO A 345 7.49 -14.10 27.42
CA PRO A 345 8.77 -14.73 27.10
C PRO A 345 9.45 -14.07 25.88
N ASP A 346 10.79 -13.98 25.89
CA ASP A 346 11.56 -13.27 24.88
C ASP A 346 11.41 -13.84 23.46
N ASP A 347 11.21 -15.15 23.31
CA ASP A 347 10.95 -15.77 22.02
C ASP A 347 9.57 -15.40 21.47
N VAL A 348 8.56 -15.24 22.33
CA VAL A 348 7.23 -14.74 21.95
C VAL A 348 7.29 -13.26 21.58
N LYS A 349 8.01 -12.44 22.37
CA LYS A 349 8.23 -11.03 22.03
C LYS A 349 8.78 -10.85 20.61
N ARG A 350 9.71 -11.72 20.19
CA ARG A 350 10.28 -11.68 18.84
C ARG A 350 9.28 -12.02 17.74
N LEU A 351 8.28 -12.86 18.01
CA LEU A 351 7.21 -13.19 17.06
C LEU A 351 6.20 -12.06 16.92
N PHE A 352 5.93 -11.31 18.00
CA PHE A 352 4.93 -10.24 18.04
C PHE A 352 5.59 -8.84 18.03
N LEU A 353 6.59 -8.66 17.15
CA LEU A 353 7.12 -7.34 16.86
C LEU A 353 6.04 -6.50 16.15
N THR A 354 5.78 -5.31 16.67
CA THR A 354 4.84 -4.39 16.07
C THR A 354 5.49 -3.57 14.95
N ALA A 355 4.68 -2.85 14.19
CA ALA A 355 5.18 -1.98 13.13
C ALA A 355 6.21 -0.93 13.62
N HIS A 356 6.15 -0.57 14.89
CA HIS A 356 7.10 0.37 15.52
C HIS A 356 8.40 -0.30 15.98
N ASP A 357 8.39 -1.63 16.20
CA ASP A 357 9.57 -2.40 16.59
C ASP A 357 10.42 -2.81 15.38
N VAL A 358 9.82 -2.83 14.19
CA VAL A 358 10.48 -3.30 12.96
C VAL A 358 11.35 -2.18 12.38
N PRO A 359 12.66 -2.41 12.16
CA PRO A 359 13.54 -1.43 11.52
C PRO A 359 13.11 -1.10 10.07
N PRO A 360 13.30 0.15 9.60
CA PRO A 360 12.93 0.58 8.24
C PRO A 360 13.46 -0.33 7.12
N GLU A 361 14.71 -0.78 7.22
CA GLU A 361 15.33 -1.70 6.25
C GLU A 361 14.53 -3.01 6.13
N ARG A 362 13.95 -3.53 7.22
CA ARG A 362 13.15 -4.76 7.17
C ARG A 362 11.80 -4.55 6.50
N HIS A 363 11.15 -3.40 6.73
CA HIS A 363 9.95 -3.03 6.01
C HIS A 363 10.21 -3.00 4.49
N LEU A 364 11.29 -2.34 4.06
CA LEU A 364 11.65 -2.21 2.65
C LEU A 364 12.03 -3.55 2.02
N ARG A 365 12.78 -4.41 2.70
CA ARG A 365 13.18 -5.73 2.19
C ARG A 365 12.00 -6.68 2.02
N ILE A 366 11.04 -6.69 2.96
CA ILE A 366 9.79 -7.45 2.79
C ILE A 366 9.01 -6.91 1.60
N GLN A 367 8.86 -5.58 1.47
CA GLN A 367 8.21 -4.99 0.32
C GLN A 367 8.89 -5.37 -0.99
N ALA A 368 10.22 -5.35 -1.04
CA ALA A 368 10.99 -5.72 -2.22
C ALA A 368 10.81 -7.20 -2.60
N ALA A 369 10.81 -8.11 -1.62
CA ALA A 369 10.59 -9.53 -1.86
C ALA A 369 9.22 -9.78 -2.52
N PHE A 370 8.16 -9.11 -2.03
CA PHE A 370 6.86 -9.17 -2.69
C PHE A 370 6.86 -8.50 -4.06
N GLN A 371 7.46 -7.30 -4.21
CA GLN A 371 7.43 -6.52 -5.45
C GLN A 371 8.10 -7.25 -6.62
N GLN A 372 9.09 -8.09 -6.39
CA GLN A 372 9.74 -8.88 -7.45
C GLN A 372 8.76 -9.80 -8.20
N HIS A 373 7.66 -10.19 -7.54
CA HIS A 373 6.67 -11.13 -8.08
C HIS A 373 5.28 -10.52 -8.27
N VAL A 374 5.11 -9.23 -8.01
CA VAL A 374 3.83 -8.52 -8.17
C VAL A 374 3.80 -7.75 -9.49
N ASP A 375 2.79 -8.03 -10.33
CA ASP A 375 2.62 -7.36 -11.62
C ASP A 375 2.35 -5.85 -11.46
N ASN A 376 1.39 -5.49 -10.59
CA ASN A 376 1.08 -4.11 -10.25
C ASN A 376 2.13 -3.54 -9.28
N ALA A 377 1.69 -3.08 -8.10
CA ALA A 377 2.59 -2.58 -7.08
C ALA A 377 2.20 -3.11 -5.70
N VAL A 378 2.96 -2.71 -4.69
CA VAL A 378 2.82 -3.14 -3.31
C VAL A 378 2.51 -1.92 -2.45
N SER A 379 1.33 -1.89 -1.81
CA SER A 379 1.04 -0.94 -0.75
C SER A 379 1.72 -1.38 0.53
N LYS A 380 2.65 -0.58 1.01
CA LYS A 380 3.32 -0.80 2.29
C LYS A 380 3.79 0.51 2.90
N THR A 381 3.60 0.62 4.22
CA THR A 381 4.06 1.77 4.99
C THR A 381 5.33 1.44 5.75
N VAL A 382 6.35 2.29 5.65
CA VAL A 382 7.50 2.26 6.54
C VAL A 382 7.17 3.10 7.77
N ASN A 383 6.88 2.43 8.88
CA ASN A 383 6.54 3.10 10.13
C ASN A 383 7.82 3.54 10.85
N LEU A 384 7.84 4.79 11.29
CA LEU A 384 8.96 5.39 12.00
C LEU A 384 8.55 5.79 13.42
N PRO A 385 9.44 5.63 14.42
CA PRO A 385 9.21 6.15 15.76
C PRO A 385 9.21 7.70 15.74
N ARG A 386 8.59 8.30 16.74
CA ARG A 386 8.53 9.77 16.89
C ARG A 386 9.92 10.43 16.94
N SER A 387 10.93 9.70 17.39
CA SER A 387 12.32 10.15 17.49
C SER A 387 13.09 10.14 16.17
N ALA A 388 12.54 9.58 15.09
CA ALA A 388 13.20 9.56 13.80
C ALA A 388 13.36 11.00 13.26
N ASP A 389 14.50 11.27 12.64
CA ASP A 389 14.81 12.54 12.00
C ASP A 389 14.47 12.53 10.49
N VAL A 390 14.63 13.67 9.84
CA VAL A 390 14.41 13.85 8.41
C VAL A 390 15.35 12.96 7.59
N GLY A 391 16.60 12.79 8.06
CA GLY A 391 17.59 11.94 7.40
C GLY A 391 17.12 10.49 7.26
N ALA A 392 16.43 9.96 8.27
CA ALA A 392 15.86 8.62 8.20
C ALA A 392 14.80 8.47 7.08
N VAL A 393 13.99 9.50 6.84
CA VAL A 393 13.01 9.49 5.74
C VAL A 393 13.72 9.56 4.40
N ARG A 394 14.72 10.42 4.27
CA ARG A 394 15.55 10.51 3.07
C ARG A 394 16.23 9.19 2.73
N ASP A 395 16.84 8.55 3.73
CA ASP A 395 17.48 7.24 3.55
C ASP A 395 16.51 6.16 3.08
N ILE A 396 15.26 6.20 3.55
CA ILE A 396 14.19 5.31 3.09
C ILE A 396 13.90 5.53 1.59
N PHE A 397 13.79 6.78 1.13
CA PHE A 397 13.54 7.06 -0.28
C PHE A 397 14.69 6.60 -1.17
N LEU A 398 15.94 6.85 -0.76
CA LEU A 398 17.13 6.36 -1.45
C LEU A 398 17.17 4.82 -1.48
N ARG A 399 16.90 4.20 -0.35
CA ARG A 399 16.92 2.75 -0.23
C ARG A 399 15.80 2.07 -1.01
N ALA A 400 14.61 2.67 -1.06
CA ALA A 400 13.50 2.20 -1.89
C ALA A 400 13.87 2.17 -3.37
N ARG A 401 14.57 3.21 -3.86
CA ARG A 401 15.09 3.26 -5.24
C ARG A 401 16.14 2.16 -5.49
N GLU A 402 17.09 1.95 -4.58
CA GLU A 402 18.09 0.90 -4.68
C GLU A 402 17.50 -0.51 -4.69
N LEU A 403 16.40 -0.72 -3.98
CA LEU A 403 15.67 -1.99 -3.92
C LEU A 403 14.69 -2.19 -5.07
N ASP A 404 14.70 -1.29 -6.06
CA ASP A 404 13.88 -1.39 -7.27
C ASP A 404 12.37 -1.43 -6.99
N LEU A 405 11.93 -0.71 -5.96
CA LEU A 405 10.51 -0.58 -5.64
C LEU A 405 9.79 0.31 -6.65
N LYS A 406 8.48 0.12 -6.80
CA LYS A 406 7.61 0.99 -7.61
C LYS A 406 7.14 2.24 -6.88
N GLY A 407 7.16 2.21 -5.56
CA GLY A 407 6.82 3.34 -4.70
C GLY A 407 7.05 3.05 -3.24
N VAL A 408 7.03 4.09 -2.41
CA VAL A 408 7.21 3.99 -0.96
C VAL A 408 6.45 5.08 -0.23
N THR A 409 5.85 4.71 0.89
CA THR A 409 5.16 5.61 1.83
C THR A 409 5.82 5.50 3.20
N VAL A 410 6.02 6.65 3.85
CA VAL A 410 6.58 6.73 5.18
C VAL A 410 5.55 7.33 6.13
N PHE A 411 5.45 6.78 7.32
CA PHE A 411 4.63 7.36 8.38
C PHE A 411 5.40 7.42 9.69
N ARG A 412 5.61 8.64 10.21
CA ARG A 412 6.24 8.86 11.51
C ARG A 412 5.19 9.08 12.60
N SER A 413 5.32 8.38 13.72
CA SER A 413 4.45 8.58 14.89
C SER A 413 4.44 10.05 15.31
N GLY A 414 3.24 10.65 15.38
CA GLY A 414 3.05 12.06 15.75
C GLY A 414 3.23 13.06 14.59
N ALA A 415 3.33 12.60 13.33
CA ALA A 415 3.33 13.48 12.15
C ALA A 415 1.98 14.16 11.94
N ARG A 416 0.89 13.52 12.38
CA ARG A 416 -0.46 14.10 12.32
C ARG A 416 -1.05 14.26 13.71
N PRO A 417 -1.86 15.32 13.97
CA PRO A 417 -2.50 15.53 15.26
C PRO A 417 -3.48 14.43 15.67
N GLU A 418 -4.04 13.74 14.68
CA GLU A 418 -5.04 12.69 14.86
C GLU A 418 -4.51 11.37 14.30
N GLN A 419 -4.11 10.47 15.21
CA GLN A 419 -3.76 9.09 14.84
C GLN A 419 -4.96 8.18 15.08
N VAL A 420 -5.32 7.38 14.08
CA VAL A 420 -6.44 6.41 14.14
C VAL A 420 -6.18 5.30 15.16
N LEU A 421 -4.92 5.02 15.44
CA LEU A 421 -4.44 4.00 16.36
C LEU A 421 -3.39 4.64 17.30
N GLY A 422 -3.81 5.19 18.44
CA GLY A 422 -2.87 5.84 19.38
C GLY A 422 -3.45 6.04 20.78
N GLU A 423 -2.58 6.36 21.73
CA GLU A 423 -2.85 6.47 23.18
C GLU A 423 -3.81 7.63 23.61
N ASP A 424 -4.25 8.53 22.72
CA ASP A 424 -5.06 9.69 23.15
C ASP A 424 -6.57 9.42 23.01
N PRO A 425 -7.32 9.46 24.15
CA PRO A 425 -8.72 9.07 24.20
C PRO A 425 -9.73 10.08 23.60
N LEU A 426 -9.34 11.24 23.07
CA LEU A 426 -10.27 12.37 22.97
C LEU A 426 -10.53 12.99 21.60
N LYS A 427 -10.02 12.47 20.45
CA LYS A 427 -10.37 13.07 19.14
C LYS A 427 -10.62 12.06 18.04
N GLU A 428 -11.81 12.09 17.51
CA GLU A 428 -12.28 11.36 16.34
C GLU A 428 -11.93 12.13 15.07
N GLU A 429 -11.20 11.51 14.12
CA GLU A 429 -11.48 11.58 12.69
C GLU A 429 -10.41 10.82 11.87
N CYS A 430 -10.89 9.93 11.03
CA CYS A 430 -10.09 9.05 10.18
C CYS A 430 -9.56 9.71 8.94
N ILE A 431 -8.27 9.50 8.61
CA ILE A 431 -7.64 10.07 7.38
C ILE A 431 -6.90 8.99 6.63
N SER A 432 -7.01 7.83 6.50
CA SER A 432 -6.40 7.01 5.43
C SER A 432 -7.07 5.69 5.12
N GLU A 433 -8.11 5.36 5.86
CA GLU A 433 -8.86 4.14 5.55
C GLU A 433 -10.34 4.47 5.50
N CYS A 434 -11.02 3.86 4.54
CA CYS A 434 -12.45 3.95 4.36
C CYS A 434 -13.18 3.44 5.59
N GLU A 435 -13.48 4.29 6.56
CA GLU A 435 -14.23 3.89 7.75
C GLU A 435 -15.73 4.11 7.61
N TYR A 436 -16.45 3.11 8.11
CA TYR A 436 -17.88 3.07 8.24
C TYR A 436 -18.34 3.92 9.47
N VAL A 437 -18.99 5.03 9.22
CA VAL A 437 -19.73 5.77 10.26
C VAL A 437 -21.21 5.37 10.15
N GLY A 438 -21.70 4.60 11.10
CA GLY A 438 -23.11 4.26 11.20
C GLY A 438 -23.99 5.51 11.46
N PRO A 439 -25.31 5.47 11.12
CA PRO A 439 -26.21 6.57 11.45
C PRO A 439 -26.35 6.68 12.97
N GLU A 440 -26.37 7.93 13.47
CA GLU A 440 -26.80 8.19 14.83
C GLU A 440 -28.24 7.66 15.02
N PRO A 441 -28.54 7.02 16.16
CA PRO A 441 -29.93 6.64 16.45
C PRO A 441 -30.77 7.91 16.66
N GLY A 442 -31.71 8.13 15.72
CA GLY A 442 -32.75 9.14 15.83
C GLY A 442 -33.87 8.74 16.81
#